data_98fc23bdb6cfd6064e5162e26a9dd99b
#
_entry.id   98fc23bdb6cfd6064e5162e26a9dd99b
#
_cell.length_a   1.000
_cell.length_b   1.000
_cell.length_c   1.000
_cell.angle_alpha   90.00
_cell.angle_beta   90.00
_cell.angle_gamma   90.00
#
_symmetry.space_group_name_H-M   'P 1'
#
loop_
_entity.id
_entity.type
_entity.pdbx_description
1 polymer ?
#
loop_
_entity_poly.entity_id
_entity_poly.type
_entity_poly.pdbx_seq_one_letter_code
_entity_poly.pdbx_strand_id
1 'polypeptide(L)'
;MNQVDGRHVVEERGAWGVLAILTAINLLNYIDRFVFPAVAEGIKRSSLNPSDTALGFASTAFLGVYLIAAPFFGPAGDRPNRTKWVAAGILLWSVATALGGLARTMPELLGARALVGIGEAAYSAISPAILASYFPEERRARAFAIFFAATPVGAALGYVLGGFVEAHWGWRQAFYIAGAPGPVLAWLVLRVRAPVPAQGARGRERGALGTYRHLLRNGQYRLIILGYAAYTFATGGIGIWMPVFVQRAHGTSSVVANTQLGSMLAVTGLLGAVGGGLLGERLLRRWREAYLWLSGITTLLAAPLAWIAFTTANITVYLVTLFAAELLIFTCTAPINSKLVDLVPPGMRAAAMALCIFTIHLLGDVPSPTLIGWISDRSTIQQGVLVIPVAVVVSGATWILAAWRGGRLSTAQVIEA
;
A
#
# COMPACT_ATOMS: atom_id res chain seq x y z
N MET A 1 44.88 -14.43 -22.28
CA MET A 1 44.09 -15.54 -21.68
C MET A 1 43.04 -14.91 -20.79
N ASN A 2 41.88 -14.61 -21.39
CA ASN A 2 40.78 -13.90 -20.73
C ASN A 2 39.94 -14.88 -19.89
N GLN A 3 40.02 -14.79 -18.57
CA GLN A 3 38.99 -15.36 -17.72
C GLN A 3 37.76 -14.46 -17.80
N VAL A 4 36.77 -14.89 -18.56
CA VAL A 4 35.42 -14.31 -18.57
C VAL A 4 34.76 -14.74 -17.28
N ASP A 5 34.52 -13.76 -16.42
CA ASP A 5 33.80 -13.84 -15.14
C ASP A 5 32.45 -14.54 -15.37
N GLY A 6 32.24 -15.70 -14.77
CA GLY A 6 31.11 -16.61 -14.99
C GLY A 6 29.76 -16.10 -14.46
N ARG A 7 29.41 -14.86 -14.70
CA ARG A 7 28.06 -14.36 -14.55
C ARG A 7 27.25 -14.84 -15.74
N HIS A 8 26.48 -15.90 -15.55
CA HIS A 8 25.42 -16.27 -16.49
C HIS A 8 24.53 -15.05 -16.74
N VAL A 9 24.74 -14.39 -17.87
CA VAL A 9 23.81 -13.41 -18.40
C VAL A 9 22.52 -14.18 -18.67
N VAL A 10 21.54 -14.02 -17.80
CA VAL A 10 20.18 -14.49 -18.07
C VAL A 10 19.76 -13.83 -19.37
N GLU A 11 19.39 -14.63 -20.37
CA GLU A 11 18.99 -14.09 -21.67
C GLU A 11 17.98 -12.95 -21.46
N GLU A 12 18.23 -11.83 -22.08
CA GLU A 12 17.46 -10.58 -21.87
C GLU A 12 15.95 -10.81 -22.09
N ARG A 13 15.57 -11.68 -23.02
CA ARG A 13 14.18 -12.10 -23.25
C ARG A 13 13.56 -12.82 -22.06
N GLY A 14 14.32 -13.63 -21.32
CA GLY A 14 13.86 -14.31 -20.12
C GLY A 14 13.56 -13.35 -18.96
N ALA A 15 14.37 -12.30 -18.77
CA ALA A 15 14.17 -11.31 -17.71
C ALA A 15 12.85 -10.52 -17.87
N TRP A 16 12.53 -10.09 -19.10
CA TRP A 16 11.27 -9.40 -19.38
C TRP A 16 10.05 -10.29 -19.23
N GLY A 17 10.16 -11.58 -19.56
CA GLY A 17 9.11 -12.58 -19.30
C GLY A 17 8.81 -12.74 -17.80
N VAL A 18 9.87 -12.80 -16.98
CA VAL A 18 9.72 -12.84 -15.51
C VAL A 18 9.10 -11.56 -14.96
N LEU A 19 9.52 -10.39 -15.46
CA LEU A 19 8.89 -9.13 -15.11
C LEU A 19 7.40 -9.13 -15.43
N ALA A 20 7.01 -9.58 -16.63
CA ALA A 20 5.60 -9.64 -17.02
C ALA A 20 4.79 -10.56 -16.10
N ILE A 21 5.31 -11.75 -15.76
CA ILE A 21 4.65 -12.68 -14.83
C ILE A 21 4.50 -12.03 -13.45
N LEU A 22 5.57 -11.48 -12.87
CA LEU A 22 5.51 -10.87 -11.53
C LEU A 22 4.62 -9.62 -11.51
N THR A 23 4.60 -8.84 -12.59
CA THR A 23 3.71 -7.68 -12.74
C THR A 23 2.25 -8.11 -12.84
N ALA A 24 1.93 -9.18 -13.58
CA ALA A 24 0.58 -9.74 -13.65
C ALA A 24 0.11 -10.27 -12.29
N ILE A 25 1.01 -10.90 -11.52
CA ILE A 25 0.70 -11.35 -10.17
C ILE A 25 0.46 -10.14 -9.25
N ASN A 26 1.27 -9.07 -9.36
CA ASN A 26 1.08 -7.85 -8.59
C ASN A 26 -0.25 -7.16 -8.92
N LEU A 27 -0.61 -7.14 -10.20
CA LEU A 27 -1.90 -6.63 -10.66
C LEU A 27 -3.06 -7.42 -10.02
N LEU A 28 -3.02 -8.75 -10.09
CA LEU A 28 -4.04 -9.61 -9.47
C LEU A 28 -4.11 -9.41 -7.95
N ASN A 29 -2.96 -9.30 -7.29
CA ASN A 29 -2.87 -9.05 -5.85
C ASN A 29 -3.63 -7.77 -5.45
N TYR A 30 -3.43 -6.68 -6.19
CA TYR A 30 -4.13 -5.43 -5.90
C TYR A 30 -5.59 -5.44 -6.35
N ILE A 31 -5.96 -6.16 -7.41
CA ILE A 31 -7.37 -6.41 -7.74
C ILE A 31 -8.06 -7.09 -6.55
N ASP A 32 -7.49 -8.18 -6.03
CA ASP A 32 -8.05 -8.93 -4.90
C ASP A 32 -8.21 -8.08 -3.63
N ARG A 33 -7.22 -7.25 -3.31
CA ARG A 33 -7.30 -6.32 -2.17
C ARG A 33 -8.48 -5.35 -2.27
N PHE A 34 -8.75 -4.84 -3.46
CA PHE A 34 -9.75 -3.79 -3.68
C PHE A 34 -11.13 -4.32 -4.07
N VAL A 35 -11.26 -5.60 -4.40
CA VAL A 35 -12.58 -6.25 -4.58
C VAL A 35 -13.36 -6.23 -3.26
N PHE A 36 -12.75 -6.52 -2.10
CA PHE A 36 -13.46 -6.54 -0.83
C PHE A 36 -14.12 -5.19 -0.47
N PRO A 37 -13.42 -4.04 -0.47
CA PRO A 37 -14.07 -2.75 -0.24
C PRO A 37 -15.12 -2.40 -1.29
N ALA A 38 -14.92 -2.82 -2.54
CA ALA A 38 -15.88 -2.59 -3.61
C ALA A 38 -17.24 -3.24 -3.35
N VAL A 39 -17.24 -4.42 -2.72
CA VAL A 39 -18.45 -5.21 -2.43
C VAL A 39 -18.93 -5.12 -0.98
N ALA A 40 -18.28 -4.28 -0.15
CA ALA A 40 -18.57 -4.20 1.27
C ALA A 40 -20.04 -3.84 1.56
N GLU A 41 -20.63 -2.93 0.80
CA GLU A 41 -22.03 -2.57 0.93
C GLU A 41 -22.97 -3.71 0.49
N GLY A 42 -22.61 -4.48 -0.54
CA GLY A 42 -23.33 -5.69 -0.94
C GLY A 42 -23.30 -6.78 0.13
N ILE A 43 -22.16 -6.94 0.82
CA ILE A 43 -22.06 -7.85 1.98
C ILE A 43 -22.96 -7.37 3.12
N LYS A 44 -22.99 -6.06 3.41
CA LYS A 44 -23.84 -5.45 4.42
C LYS A 44 -25.33 -5.73 4.19
N ARG A 45 -25.77 -5.62 2.93
CA ARG A 45 -27.16 -5.85 2.52
C ARG A 45 -27.54 -7.32 2.39
N SER A 46 -26.57 -8.22 2.49
CA SER A 46 -26.80 -9.67 2.37
C SER A 46 -27.35 -10.29 3.66
N SER A 47 -27.59 -11.60 3.63
CA SER A 47 -27.97 -12.37 4.82
C SER A 47 -26.92 -12.38 5.94
N LEU A 48 -25.67 -12.01 5.64
CA LEU A 48 -24.62 -11.85 6.64
C LEU A 48 -24.87 -10.61 7.54
N ASN A 49 -25.40 -9.56 6.95
CA ASN A 49 -25.72 -8.28 7.61
C ASN A 49 -24.74 -7.88 8.74
N PRO A 50 -23.43 -7.81 8.46
CA PRO A 50 -22.43 -7.47 9.47
C PRO A 50 -22.57 -6.04 9.96
N SER A 51 -22.08 -5.74 11.15
CA SER A 51 -21.84 -4.36 11.57
C SER A 51 -20.74 -3.71 10.72
N ASP A 52 -20.69 -2.39 10.66
CA ASP A 52 -19.62 -1.68 9.98
C ASP A 52 -18.26 -1.93 10.66
N THR A 53 -18.27 -2.07 12.00
CA THR A 53 -17.10 -2.53 12.76
C THR A 53 -16.58 -3.88 12.24
N ALA A 54 -17.45 -4.84 11.99
CA ALA A 54 -17.06 -6.17 11.52
C ALA A 54 -16.52 -6.12 10.09
N LEU A 55 -17.08 -5.28 9.19
CA LEU A 55 -16.54 -5.03 7.85
C LEU A 55 -15.15 -4.39 7.92
N GLY A 56 -14.99 -3.36 8.73
CA GLY A 56 -13.68 -2.74 8.96
C GLY A 56 -12.67 -3.73 9.52
N PHE A 57 -13.11 -4.58 10.47
CA PHE A 57 -12.25 -5.61 11.07
C PHE A 57 -11.83 -6.69 10.08
N ALA A 58 -12.59 -6.97 9.04
CA ALA A 58 -12.18 -7.90 7.99
C ALA A 58 -10.94 -7.38 7.22
N SER A 59 -10.84 -6.07 7.01
CA SER A 59 -9.64 -5.45 6.44
C SER A 59 -8.49 -5.41 7.44
N THR A 60 -8.77 -5.09 8.70
CA THR A 60 -7.78 -5.16 9.80
C THR A 60 -7.22 -6.57 9.98
N ALA A 61 -8.06 -7.61 9.93
CA ALA A 61 -7.62 -9.01 10.05
C ALA A 61 -6.67 -9.38 8.89
N PHE A 62 -7.02 -9.00 7.67
CA PHE A 62 -6.16 -9.20 6.50
C PHE A 62 -4.80 -8.51 6.67
N LEU A 63 -4.78 -7.20 6.91
CA LEU A 63 -3.56 -6.40 7.02
C LEU A 63 -2.73 -6.76 8.25
N GLY A 64 -3.37 -7.03 9.38
CA GLY A 64 -2.71 -7.44 10.61
C GLY A 64 -1.99 -8.78 10.47
N VAL A 65 -2.66 -9.77 9.88
CA VAL A 65 -2.04 -11.09 9.60
C VAL A 65 -0.94 -10.96 8.54
N TYR A 66 -1.15 -10.17 7.49
CA TYR A 66 -0.12 -9.85 6.51
C TYR A 66 1.14 -9.26 7.18
N LEU A 67 0.97 -8.28 8.07
CA LEU A 67 2.07 -7.62 8.77
C LEU A 67 2.85 -8.60 9.67
N ILE A 68 2.14 -9.50 10.35
CA ILE A 68 2.77 -10.53 11.20
C ILE A 68 3.46 -11.59 10.35
N ALA A 69 2.87 -12.01 9.23
CA ALA A 69 3.38 -13.08 8.39
C ALA A 69 4.59 -12.66 7.53
N ALA A 70 4.65 -11.41 7.05
CA ALA A 70 5.68 -10.95 6.13
C ALA A 70 7.13 -11.19 6.61
N PRO A 71 7.52 -10.93 7.87
CA PRO A 71 8.86 -11.21 8.36
C PRO A 71 9.26 -12.68 8.30
N PHE A 72 8.31 -13.62 8.42
CA PHE A 72 8.61 -15.07 8.34
C PHE A 72 8.94 -15.52 6.92
N PHE A 73 8.45 -14.82 5.90
CA PHE A 73 8.74 -15.11 4.50
C PHE A 73 9.99 -14.41 3.96
N GLY A 74 10.51 -13.39 4.63
CA GLY A 74 11.75 -12.71 4.23
C GLY A 74 12.90 -13.67 3.97
N PRO A 75 13.26 -14.56 4.93
CA PRO A 75 14.32 -15.56 4.75
C PRO A 75 14.06 -16.57 3.64
N ALA A 76 12.80 -16.80 3.24
CA ALA A 76 12.46 -17.69 2.14
C ALA A 76 12.86 -17.09 0.77
N GLY A 77 12.97 -15.77 0.67
CA GLY A 77 13.44 -15.06 -0.52
C GLY A 77 14.92 -15.35 -0.87
N ASP A 78 15.72 -15.77 0.11
CA ASP A 78 17.13 -16.12 -0.06
C ASP A 78 17.37 -17.61 -0.34
N ARG A 79 16.30 -18.41 -0.38
CA ARG A 79 16.39 -19.86 -0.61
C ARG A 79 16.26 -20.23 -2.09
N PRO A 80 16.86 -21.35 -2.54
CA PRO A 80 16.73 -21.83 -3.92
C PRO A 80 15.28 -22.07 -4.36
N ASN A 81 14.39 -22.42 -3.43
CA ASN A 81 12.98 -22.74 -3.69
C ASN A 81 12.02 -21.53 -3.58
N ARG A 82 12.54 -20.31 -3.67
CA ARG A 82 11.74 -19.09 -3.47
C ARG A 82 10.51 -18.96 -4.40
N THR A 83 10.60 -19.46 -5.63
CA THR A 83 9.44 -19.49 -6.55
C THR A 83 8.34 -20.43 -6.07
N LYS A 84 8.67 -21.53 -5.39
CA LYS A 84 7.68 -22.43 -4.79
C LYS A 84 6.93 -21.76 -3.64
N TRP A 85 7.62 -20.97 -2.81
CA TRP A 85 6.98 -20.16 -1.75
C TRP A 85 6.03 -19.11 -2.33
N VAL A 86 6.44 -18.45 -3.41
CA VAL A 86 5.58 -17.51 -4.13
C VAL A 86 4.35 -18.22 -4.70
N ALA A 87 4.52 -19.37 -5.37
CA ALA A 87 3.42 -20.14 -5.91
C ALA A 87 2.45 -20.62 -4.83
N ALA A 88 2.97 -21.13 -3.71
CA ALA A 88 2.16 -21.55 -2.58
C ALA A 88 1.38 -20.37 -1.97
N GLY A 89 2.01 -19.21 -1.85
CA GLY A 89 1.36 -17.98 -1.42
C GLY A 89 0.21 -17.59 -2.36
N ILE A 90 0.43 -17.60 -3.68
CA ILE A 90 -0.60 -17.29 -4.68
C ILE A 90 -1.77 -18.27 -4.58
N LEU A 91 -1.51 -19.56 -4.51
CA LEU A 91 -2.56 -20.58 -4.35
C LEU A 91 -3.33 -20.38 -3.05
N LEU A 92 -2.63 -20.12 -1.93
CA LEU A 92 -3.26 -19.91 -0.64
C LEU A 92 -4.21 -18.72 -0.67
N TRP A 93 -3.75 -17.52 -1.14
CA TRP A 93 -4.64 -16.36 -1.14
C TRP A 93 -5.80 -16.53 -2.14
N SER A 94 -5.55 -17.13 -3.31
CA SER A 94 -6.60 -17.32 -4.33
C SER A 94 -7.70 -18.26 -3.85
N VAL A 95 -7.32 -19.36 -3.19
CA VAL A 95 -8.27 -20.28 -2.55
C VAL A 95 -8.99 -19.58 -1.39
N ALA A 96 -8.26 -18.85 -0.56
CA ALA A 96 -8.82 -18.10 0.55
C ALA A 96 -9.81 -17.02 0.06
N THR A 97 -9.50 -16.31 -1.02
CA THR A 97 -10.41 -15.35 -1.65
C THR A 97 -11.69 -16.06 -2.09
N ALA A 98 -11.58 -17.17 -2.81
CA ALA A 98 -12.76 -17.95 -3.23
C ALA A 98 -13.58 -18.46 -2.03
N LEU A 99 -12.92 -18.91 -0.95
CA LEU A 99 -13.59 -19.28 0.30
C LEU A 99 -14.33 -18.10 0.94
N GLY A 100 -13.83 -16.86 0.80
CA GLY A 100 -14.56 -15.66 1.19
C GLY A 100 -15.90 -15.53 0.49
N GLY A 101 -16.00 -15.92 -0.78
CA GLY A 101 -17.26 -15.98 -1.53
C GLY A 101 -18.24 -17.07 -1.03
N LEU A 102 -17.73 -18.13 -0.40
CA LEU A 102 -18.53 -19.20 0.21
C LEU A 102 -18.99 -18.88 1.63
N ALA A 103 -18.47 -17.84 2.25
CA ALA A 103 -18.74 -17.51 3.65
C ALA A 103 -20.26 -17.35 3.93
N ARG A 104 -20.72 -18.05 4.95
CA ARG A 104 -22.11 -18.01 5.46
C ARG A 104 -22.23 -17.23 6.75
N THR A 105 -21.09 -17.04 7.43
CA THR A 105 -20.99 -16.33 8.69
C THR A 105 -19.83 -15.32 8.62
N MET A 106 -19.87 -14.30 9.47
CA MET A 106 -18.80 -13.31 9.53
C MET A 106 -17.46 -13.90 9.98
N PRO A 107 -17.38 -14.81 10.97
CA PRO A 107 -16.13 -15.51 11.31
C PRO A 107 -15.49 -16.27 10.13
N GLU A 108 -16.29 -16.90 9.27
CA GLU A 108 -15.75 -17.55 8.06
C GLU A 108 -15.13 -16.54 7.08
N LEU A 109 -15.78 -15.39 6.88
CA LEU A 109 -15.25 -14.32 6.05
C LEU A 109 -13.97 -13.73 6.65
N LEU A 110 -13.91 -13.52 7.96
CA LEU A 110 -12.71 -13.06 8.67
C LEU A 110 -11.56 -14.05 8.53
N GLY A 111 -11.83 -15.34 8.71
CA GLY A 111 -10.82 -16.39 8.52
C GLY A 111 -10.27 -16.43 7.09
N ALA A 112 -11.14 -16.31 6.10
CA ALA A 112 -10.74 -16.23 4.70
C ALA A 112 -9.86 -15.00 4.45
N ARG A 113 -10.22 -13.81 4.95
CA ARG A 113 -9.42 -12.59 4.83
C ARG A 113 -8.05 -12.70 5.51
N ALA A 114 -7.99 -13.34 6.70
CA ALA A 114 -6.74 -13.60 7.39
C ALA A 114 -5.81 -14.53 6.56
N LEU A 115 -6.35 -15.60 5.96
CA LEU A 115 -5.59 -16.50 5.10
C LEU A 115 -5.08 -15.80 3.83
N VAL A 116 -5.87 -14.90 3.24
CA VAL A 116 -5.41 -14.04 2.13
C VAL A 116 -4.17 -13.27 2.56
N GLY A 117 -4.16 -12.67 3.77
CA GLY A 117 -3.02 -11.94 4.31
C GLY A 117 -1.73 -12.77 4.38
N ILE A 118 -1.82 -14.05 4.78
CA ILE A 118 -0.66 -14.95 4.80
C ILE A 118 -0.12 -15.20 3.38
N GLY A 119 -1.00 -15.52 2.43
CA GLY A 119 -0.61 -15.80 1.05
C GLY A 119 0.04 -14.61 0.35
N GLU A 120 -0.54 -13.42 0.51
CA GLU A 120 0.00 -12.20 -0.05
C GLU A 120 1.33 -11.78 0.59
N ALA A 121 1.52 -12.02 1.90
CA ALA A 121 2.77 -11.75 2.59
C ALA A 121 3.94 -12.55 2.00
N ALA A 122 3.70 -13.82 1.64
CA ALA A 122 4.72 -14.67 1.00
C ALA A 122 5.14 -14.09 -0.37
N TYR A 123 4.19 -13.68 -1.18
CA TYR A 123 4.45 -13.05 -2.47
C TYR A 123 5.20 -11.73 -2.34
N SER A 124 4.68 -10.82 -1.52
CA SER A 124 5.20 -9.44 -1.40
C SER A 124 6.61 -9.41 -0.82
N ALA A 125 6.95 -10.32 0.10
CA ALA A 125 8.28 -10.41 0.69
C ALA A 125 9.33 -10.96 -0.29
N ILE A 126 8.94 -11.85 -1.21
CA ILE A 126 9.89 -12.62 -2.04
C ILE A 126 10.03 -12.03 -3.46
N SER A 127 8.95 -11.53 -4.05
CA SER A 127 8.92 -11.14 -5.47
C SER A 127 9.90 -10.02 -5.84
N PRO A 128 10.11 -8.97 -5.00
CA PRO A 128 11.13 -7.97 -5.30
C PRO A 128 12.55 -8.54 -5.36
N ALA A 129 12.87 -9.52 -4.51
CA ALA A 129 14.18 -10.19 -4.52
C ALA A 129 14.38 -11.06 -5.77
N ILE A 130 13.32 -11.71 -6.27
CA ILE A 130 13.36 -12.41 -7.56
C ILE A 130 13.61 -11.40 -8.67
N LEU A 131 12.84 -10.34 -8.74
CA LEU A 131 12.97 -9.31 -9.78
C LEU A 131 14.37 -8.71 -9.80
N ALA A 132 14.91 -8.32 -8.63
CA ALA A 132 16.25 -7.77 -8.51
C ALA A 132 17.36 -8.71 -9.02
N SER A 133 17.15 -10.04 -8.99
CA SER A 133 18.13 -11.01 -9.47
C SER A 133 18.16 -11.19 -10.99
N TYR A 134 17.16 -10.68 -11.70
CA TYR A 134 17.08 -10.76 -13.16
C TYR A 134 17.58 -9.49 -13.88
N PHE A 135 17.60 -8.35 -13.18
CA PHE A 135 17.98 -7.08 -13.79
C PHE A 135 19.27 -6.52 -13.18
N PRO A 136 20.24 -6.13 -14.03
CA PRO A 136 21.42 -5.43 -13.59
C PRO A 136 21.04 -4.06 -12.97
N GLU A 137 21.95 -3.48 -12.21
CA GLU A 137 21.68 -2.28 -11.42
C GLU A 137 21.14 -1.11 -12.26
N GLU A 138 21.66 -0.94 -13.47
CA GLU A 138 21.30 0.13 -14.41
C GLU A 138 19.85 0.04 -14.91
N ARG A 139 19.28 -1.17 -15.01
CA ARG A 139 17.92 -1.42 -15.52
C ARG A 139 16.93 -1.76 -14.42
N ARG A 140 17.40 -1.99 -13.19
CA ARG A 140 16.59 -2.42 -12.06
C ARG A 140 15.51 -1.41 -11.70
N ALA A 141 15.84 -0.12 -11.69
CA ALA A 141 14.88 0.95 -11.42
C ALA A 141 13.70 0.94 -12.41
N ARG A 142 13.98 0.74 -13.70
CA ARG A 142 12.93 0.65 -14.73
C ARG A 142 12.05 -0.59 -14.54
N ALA A 143 12.64 -1.73 -14.21
CA ALA A 143 11.89 -2.97 -13.95
C ALA A 143 10.97 -2.82 -12.72
N PHE A 144 11.46 -2.22 -11.64
CA PHE A 144 10.63 -1.94 -10.46
C PHE A 144 9.53 -0.92 -10.75
N ALA A 145 9.80 0.11 -11.56
CA ALA A 145 8.77 1.07 -11.95
C ALA A 145 7.60 0.39 -12.69
N ILE A 146 7.88 -0.52 -13.62
CA ILE A 146 6.86 -1.30 -14.32
C ILE A 146 6.11 -2.22 -13.34
N PHE A 147 6.83 -2.93 -12.47
CA PHE A 147 6.26 -3.82 -11.48
C PHE A 147 5.31 -3.10 -10.52
N PHE A 148 5.72 -1.95 -9.97
CA PHE A 148 4.89 -1.18 -9.05
C PHE A 148 3.79 -0.36 -9.73
N ALA A 149 3.88 -0.08 -11.03
CA ALA A 149 2.79 0.54 -11.79
C ALA A 149 1.52 -0.32 -11.80
N ALA A 150 1.64 -1.64 -11.59
CA ALA A 150 0.51 -2.54 -11.44
C ALA A 150 -0.33 -2.24 -10.16
N THR A 151 0.25 -1.61 -9.14
CA THR A 151 -0.44 -1.30 -7.87
C THR A 151 -1.65 -0.39 -8.06
N PRO A 152 -1.53 0.86 -8.55
CA PRO A 152 -2.68 1.73 -8.73
C PRO A 152 -3.64 1.22 -9.81
N VAL A 153 -3.13 0.56 -10.84
CA VAL A 153 -3.97 -0.04 -11.90
C VAL A 153 -4.79 -1.20 -11.33
N GLY A 154 -4.17 -2.08 -10.55
CA GLY A 154 -4.86 -3.19 -9.88
C GLY A 154 -5.91 -2.72 -8.88
N ALA A 155 -5.61 -1.69 -8.09
CA ALA A 155 -6.56 -1.08 -7.17
C ALA A 155 -7.79 -0.52 -7.91
N ALA A 156 -7.57 0.24 -8.98
CA ALA A 156 -8.64 0.78 -9.81
C ALA A 156 -9.50 -0.32 -10.44
N LEU A 157 -8.85 -1.34 -11.01
CA LEU A 157 -9.55 -2.50 -11.58
C LEU A 157 -10.30 -3.29 -10.51
N GLY A 158 -9.76 -3.44 -9.30
CA GLY A 158 -10.42 -4.10 -8.18
C GLY A 158 -11.73 -3.42 -7.80
N TYR A 159 -11.75 -2.10 -7.72
CA TYR A 159 -12.97 -1.33 -7.52
C TYR A 159 -13.96 -1.53 -8.68
N VAL A 160 -13.54 -1.29 -9.92
CA VAL A 160 -14.42 -1.36 -11.09
C VAL A 160 -15.01 -2.77 -11.26
N LEU A 161 -14.15 -3.80 -11.22
CA LEU A 161 -14.58 -5.20 -11.35
C LEU A 161 -15.47 -5.61 -10.18
N GLY A 162 -15.08 -5.28 -8.94
CA GLY A 162 -15.85 -5.61 -7.76
C GLY A 162 -17.25 -5.00 -7.80
N GLY A 163 -17.36 -3.71 -8.09
CA GLY A 163 -18.65 -3.01 -8.19
C GLY A 163 -19.51 -3.48 -9.35
N PHE A 164 -18.90 -3.76 -10.51
CA PHE A 164 -19.62 -4.27 -11.67
C PHE A 164 -20.16 -5.69 -11.42
N VAL A 165 -19.32 -6.58 -10.89
CA VAL A 165 -19.70 -7.97 -10.62
C VAL A 165 -20.75 -8.03 -9.51
N GLU A 166 -20.58 -7.23 -8.44
CA GLU A 166 -21.54 -7.16 -7.34
C GLU A 166 -22.93 -6.73 -7.82
N ALA A 167 -23.01 -5.74 -8.68
CA ALA A 167 -24.28 -5.23 -9.18
C ALA A 167 -25.04 -6.21 -10.08
N HIS A 168 -24.34 -7.08 -10.84
CA HIS A 168 -24.97 -7.96 -11.80
C HIS A 168 -25.14 -9.40 -11.29
N TRP A 169 -24.20 -9.90 -10.48
CA TRP A 169 -24.16 -11.30 -10.04
C TRP A 169 -24.02 -11.45 -8.51
N GLY A 170 -23.93 -10.35 -7.78
CA GLY A 170 -23.80 -10.35 -6.34
C GLY A 170 -22.34 -10.43 -5.86
N TRP A 171 -22.13 -10.04 -4.61
CA TRP A 171 -20.80 -9.90 -3.99
C TRP A 171 -19.98 -11.21 -3.95
N ARG A 172 -20.63 -12.38 -3.84
CA ARG A 172 -19.94 -13.66 -3.80
C ARG A 172 -19.17 -13.95 -5.08
N GLN A 173 -19.75 -13.61 -6.23
CA GLN A 173 -19.13 -13.82 -7.54
C GLN A 173 -17.88 -12.98 -7.72
N ALA A 174 -17.81 -11.81 -7.11
CA ALA A 174 -16.63 -10.96 -7.16
C ALA A 174 -15.39 -11.66 -6.54
N PHE A 175 -15.58 -12.39 -5.45
CA PHE A 175 -14.52 -13.19 -4.81
C PHE A 175 -14.09 -14.37 -5.69
N TYR A 176 -15.04 -15.08 -6.32
CA TYR A 176 -14.69 -16.20 -7.20
C TYR A 176 -13.91 -15.72 -8.42
N ILE A 177 -14.34 -14.63 -9.03
CA ILE A 177 -13.68 -14.06 -10.22
C ILE A 177 -12.28 -13.53 -9.84
N ALA A 178 -12.12 -12.89 -8.69
CA ALA A 178 -10.82 -12.40 -8.22
C ALA A 178 -9.85 -13.55 -7.91
N GLY A 179 -10.32 -14.64 -7.29
CA GLY A 179 -9.49 -15.80 -6.96
C GLY A 179 -9.15 -16.71 -8.17
N ALA A 180 -10.00 -16.75 -9.19
CA ALA A 180 -9.89 -17.72 -10.29
C ALA A 180 -8.56 -17.66 -11.09
N PRO A 181 -7.94 -16.50 -11.38
CA PRO A 181 -6.69 -16.44 -12.14
C PRO A 181 -5.46 -16.94 -11.38
N GLY A 182 -5.53 -17.00 -10.05
CA GLY A 182 -4.37 -17.32 -9.20
C GLY A 182 -3.70 -18.65 -9.50
N PRO A 183 -4.42 -19.77 -9.67
CA PRO A 183 -3.80 -21.06 -10.00
C PRO A 183 -2.97 -21.02 -11.29
N VAL A 184 -3.41 -20.27 -12.31
CA VAL A 184 -2.67 -20.09 -13.56
C VAL A 184 -1.39 -19.30 -13.31
N LEU A 185 -1.45 -18.21 -12.53
CA LEU A 185 -0.28 -17.41 -12.19
C LEU A 185 0.69 -18.18 -11.27
N ALA A 186 0.18 -18.98 -10.35
CA ALA A 186 1.00 -19.87 -9.52
C ALA A 186 1.77 -20.89 -10.38
N TRP A 187 1.11 -21.48 -11.36
CA TRP A 187 1.76 -22.38 -12.31
C TRP A 187 2.81 -21.67 -13.18
N LEU A 188 2.54 -20.45 -13.64
CA LEU A 188 3.49 -19.66 -14.42
C LEU A 188 4.73 -19.32 -13.61
N VAL A 189 4.58 -18.93 -12.33
CA VAL A 189 5.74 -18.57 -11.49
C VAL A 189 6.61 -19.79 -11.16
N LEU A 190 6.06 -20.99 -11.11
CA LEU A 190 6.84 -22.21 -10.94
C LEU A 190 7.79 -22.50 -12.12
N ARG A 191 7.50 -21.95 -13.31
CA ARG A 191 8.37 -22.04 -14.49
C ARG A 191 9.52 -21.02 -14.47
N VAL A 192 9.47 -20.04 -13.57
CA VAL A 192 10.52 -19.05 -13.39
C VAL A 192 11.73 -19.72 -12.70
N ARG A 193 12.86 -19.79 -13.40
CA ARG A 193 14.13 -20.31 -12.86
C ARG A 193 14.86 -19.17 -12.15
N ALA A 194 14.47 -18.87 -10.90
CA ALA A 194 15.10 -17.79 -10.16
C ALA A 194 16.57 -18.14 -9.82
N PRO A 195 17.55 -17.31 -10.26
CA PRO A 195 18.96 -17.51 -9.91
C PRO A 195 19.13 -17.57 -8.38
N VAL A 196 19.96 -18.48 -7.90
CA VAL A 196 20.27 -18.57 -6.46
C VAL A 196 21.00 -17.30 -6.05
N PRO A 197 20.60 -16.60 -4.98
CA PRO A 197 21.33 -15.45 -4.49
C PRO A 197 22.78 -15.83 -4.16
N ALA A 198 23.76 -15.00 -4.56
CA ALA A 198 25.15 -15.23 -4.19
C ALA A 198 25.27 -15.24 -2.65
N GLN A 199 25.83 -16.34 -2.11
CA GLN A 199 26.12 -16.46 -0.68
C GLN A 199 27.15 -15.38 -0.31
N GLY A 200 26.72 -14.30 0.33
CA GLY A 200 27.62 -13.20 0.72
C GLY A 200 26.94 -11.88 1.05
N ALA A 201 25.69 -11.68 0.66
CA ALA A 201 24.95 -10.45 0.96
C ALA A 201 24.37 -10.38 2.40
N ARG A 202 24.69 -11.33 3.27
CA ARG A 202 24.47 -11.18 4.71
C ARG A 202 25.47 -10.16 5.24
N GLY A 203 25.15 -8.87 5.05
CA GLY A 203 25.76 -7.84 5.87
C GLY A 203 25.63 -8.31 7.33
N ARG A 204 26.76 -8.38 8.05
CA ARG A 204 26.77 -8.61 9.49
C ARG A 204 25.77 -7.65 10.13
N GLU A 205 24.57 -8.13 10.42
CA GLU A 205 23.60 -7.42 11.21
C GLU A 205 24.22 -7.21 12.59
N ARG A 206 24.82 -6.03 12.77
CA ARG A 206 24.98 -5.48 14.11
C ARG A 206 23.58 -5.48 14.68
N GLY A 207 23.33 -6.26 15.74
CA GLY A 207 22.04 -6.64 16.26
C GLY A 207 20.88 -5.73 15.88
N ALA A 208 19.93 -6.25 15.11
CA ALA A 208 18.81 -5.49 14.52
C ALA A 208 18.13 -4.57 15.54
N LEU A 209 18.02 -5.01 16.79
CA LEU A 209 17.45 -4.23 17.90
C LEU A 209 18.25 -2.96 18.22
N GLY A 210 19.61 -3.02 18.16
CA GLY A 210 20.45 -1.84 18.35
C GLY A 210 20.26 -0.79 17.26
N THR A 211 20.09 -1.23 16.00
CA THR A 211 19.82 -0.35 14.86
C THR A 211 18.47 0.32 15.01
N TYR A 212 17.42 -0.41 15.35
CA TYR A 212 16.09 0.17 15.57
C TYR A 212 16.05 1.17 16.72
N ARG A 213 16.75 0.86 17.84
CA ARG A 213 16.87 1.81 18.95
C ARG A 213 17.60 3.09 18.54
N HIS A 214 18.62 2.99 17.70
CA HIS A 214 19.35 4.16 17.18
C HIS A 214 18.44 5.01 16.28
N LEU A 215 17.70 4.39 15.35
CA LEU A 215 16.72 5.07 14.48
C LEU A 215 15.66 5.81 15.31
N LEU A 216 15.10 5.14 16.31
CA LEU A 216 14.08 5.72 17.19
C LEU A 216 14.63 6.82 18.13
N ARG A 217 15.94 6.98 18.31
CA ARG A 217 16.53 8.13 18.99
C ARG A 217 16.55 9.38 18.12
N ASN A 218 16.57 9.23 16.79
CA ASN A 218 16.51 10.37 15.88
C ASN A 218 15.11 10.99 15.91
N GLY A 219 14.99 12.21 16.43
CA GLY A 219 13.71 12.90 16.57
C GLY A 219 13.05 13.25 15.24
N GLN A 220 13.84 13.56 14.19
CA GLN A 220 13.31 13.83 12.85
C GLN A 220 12.76 12.54 12.22
N TYR A 221 13.48 11.43 12.34
CA TYR A 221 13.02 10.11 11.86
C TYR A 221 11.69 9.72 12.51
N ARG A 222 11.56 9.86 13.83
CA ARG A 222 10.29 9.55 14.51
C ARG A 222 9.13 10.39 13.99
N LEU A 223 9.32 11.68 13.79
CA LEU A 223 8.28 12.55 13.25
C LEU A 223 7.89 12.15 11.82
N ILE A 224 8.87 11.78 10.98
CA ILE A 224 8.59 11.33 9.61
C ILE A 224 7.72 10.06 9.62
N ILE A 225 8.10 9.02 10.38
CA ILE A 225 7.34 7.76 10.40
C ILE A 225 5.98 7.89 11.07
N LEU A 226 5.82 8.74 12.09
CA LEU A 226 4.53 9.00 12.72
C LEU A 226 3.60 9.81 11.82
N GLY A 227 4.13 10.82 11.11
CA GLY A 227 3.38 11.52 10.08
C GLY A 227 2.95 10.59 8.95
N TYR A 228 3.83 9.66 8.55
CA TYR A 228 3.51 8.67 7.53
C TYR A 228 2.49 7.63 8.03
N ALA A 229 2.50 7.27 9.31
CA ALA A 229 1.47 6.41 9.89
C ALA A 229 0.08 7.10 9.89
N ALA A 230 0.02 8.39 10.23
CA ALA A 230 -1.22 9.17 10.13
C ALA A 230 -1.71 9.30 8.68
N TYR A 231 -0.80 9.49 7.72
CA TYR A 231 -1.09 9.45 6.29
C TYR A 231 -1.70 8.09 5.87
N THR A 232 -1.06 7.00 6.29
CA THR A 232 -1.50 5.64 5.94
C THR A 232 -2.82 5.29 6.62
N PHE A 233 -3.08 5.84 7.81
CA PHE A 233 -4.38 5.76 8.46
C PHE A 233 -5.47 6.41 7.59
N ALA A 234 -5.22 7.60 7.06
CA ALA A 234 -6.16 8.30 6.19
C ALA A 234 -6.39 7.54 4.89
N THR A 235 -5.32 7.13 4.20
CA THR A 235 -5.43 6.41 2.91
C THR A 235 -6.02 5.01 3.06
N GLY A 236 -5.75 4.30 4.16
CA GLY A 236 -6.39 3.03 4.51
C GLY A 236 -7.89 3.18 4.74
N GLY A 237 -8.29 4.23 5.46
CA GLY A 237 -9.70 4.57 5.66
C GLY A 237 -10.42 4.91 4.35
N ILE A 238 -9.81 5.73 3.50
CA ILE A 238 -10.30 6.06 2.15
C ILE A 238 -10.48 4.76 1.35
N GLY A 239 -9.44 3.92 1.29
CA GLY A 239 -9.45 2.71 0.47
C GLY A 239 -10.56 1.71 0.84
N ILE A 240 -11.06 1.70 2.05
CA ILE A 240 -12.11 0.76 2.50
C ILE A 240 -13.50 1.40 2.49
N TRP A 241 -13.61 2.64 2.96
CA TRP A 241 -14.91 3.21 3.27
C TRP A 241 -15.49 4.13 2.19
N MET A 242 -14.68 4.60 1.23
CA MET A 242 -15.22 5.52 0.22
C MET A 242 -16.30 4.90 -0.67
N PRO A 243 -16.20 3.64 -1.16
CA PRO A 243 -17.31 3.05 -1.92
C PRO A 243 -18.61 2.99 -1.11
N VAL A 244 -18.52 2.64 0.17
CA VAL A 244 -19.67 2.58 1.09
C VAL A 244 -20.22 3.98 1.36
N PHE A 245 -19.33 4.96 1.61
CA PHE A 245 -19.70 6.35 1.87
C PHE A 245 -20.49 6.94 0.70
N VAL A 246 -19.97 6.82 -0.52
CA VAL A 246 -20.64 7.40 -1.72
C VAL A 246 -22.01 6.76 -1.94
N GLN A 247 -22.11 5.44 -1.77
CA GLN A 247 -23.39 4.75 -1.91
C GLN A 247 -24.40 5.19 -0.86
N ARG A 248 -24.00 5.34 0.41
CA ARG A 248 -24.92 5.69 1.51
C ARG A 248 -25.22 7.19 1.60
N ALA A 249 -24.21 8.05 1.42
CA ALA A 249 -24.35 9.49 1.58
C ALA A 249 -24.94 10.17 0.35
N HIS A 250 -24.64 9.67 -0.85
CA HIS A 250 -25.07 10.28 -2.11
C HIS A 250 -26.05 9.41 -2.92
N GLY A 251 -26.43 8.23 -2.41
CA GLY A 251 -27.42 7.35 -3.06
C GLY A 251 -26.97 6.78 -4.42
N THR A 252 -25.67 6.72 -4.68
CA THR A 252 -25.13 6.22 -5.95
C THR A 252 -25.20 4.71 -6.02
N SER A 253 -25.27 4.15 -7.24
CA SER A 253 -25.14 2.70 -7.42
C SER A 253 -23.71 2.23 -7.15
N SER A 254 -23.54 0.95 -6.80
CA SER A 254 -22.24 0.31 -6.59
C SER A 254 -21.31 0.50 -7.81
N VAL A 255 -21.82 0.30 -9.03
CA VAL A 255 -21.04 0.49 -10.27
C VAL A 255 -20.52 1.92 -10.38
N VAL A 256 -21.38 2.92 -10.18
CA VAL A 256 -20.99 4.34 -10.30
C VAL A 256 -19.97 4.70 -9.23
N ALA A 257 -20.23 4.36 -7.96
CA ALA A 257 -19.34 4.66 -6.84
C ALA A 257 -17.94 4.05 -7.08
N ASN A 258 -17.88 2.77 -7.39
CA ASN A 258 -16.61 2.06 -7.58
C ASN A 258 -15.85 2.51 -8.84
N THR A 259 -16.55 2.82 -9.94
CA THR A 259 -15.91 3.33 -11.16
C THR A 259 -15.33 4.72 -10.95
N GLN A 260 -16.08 5.62 -10.30
CA GLN A 260 -15.59 6.96 -9.97
C GLN A 260 -14.35 6.90 -9.09
N LEU A 261 -14.41 6.15 -8.01
CA LEU A 261 -13.29 6.04 -7.06
C LEU A 261 -12.08 5.33 -7.66
N GLY A 262 -12.28 4.25 -8.41
CA GLY A 262 -11.18 3.55 -9.07
C GLY A 262 -10.47 4.43 -10.09
N SER A 263 -11.22 5.16 -10.93
CA SER A 263 -10.64 6.09 -11.90
C SER A 263 -9.93 7.28 -11.23
N MET A 264 -10.53 7.83 -10.15
CA MET A 264 -9.91 8.90 -9.38
C MET A 264 -8.58 8.45 -8.78
N LEU A 265 -8.56 7.30 -8.10
CA LEU A 265 -7.35 6.74 -7.47
C LEU A 265 -6.23 6.52 -8.50
N ALA A 266 -6.56 5.98 -9.69
CA ALA A 266 -5.57 5.77 -10.75
C ALA A 266 -4.95 7.09 -11.22
N VAL A 267 -5.78 8.10 -11.48
CA VAL A 267 -5.34 9.41 -12.00
C VAL A 267 -4.60 10.21 -10.92
N THR A 268 -5.19 10.35 -9.72
CA THR A 268 -4.61 11.14 -8.63
C THR A 268 -3.33 10.52 -8.09
N GLY A 269 -3.30 9.18 -7.97
CA GLY A 269 -2.14 8.43 -7.53
C GLY A 269 -0.94 8.60 -8.49
N LEU A 270 -1.19 8.48 -9.81
CA LEU A 270 -0.13 8.66 -10.81
C LEU A 270 0.34 10.11 -10.89
N LEU A 271 -0.59 11.05 -11.08
CA LEU A 271 -0.25 12.47 -11.22
C LEU A 271 0.36 13.05 -9.95
N GLY A 272 -0.17 12.68 -8.77
CA GLY A 272 0.35 13.12 -7.48
C GLY A 272 1.76 12.61 -7.23
N ALA A 273 2.01 11.30 -7.39
CA ALA A 273 3.32 10.72 -7.14
C ALA A 273 4.41 11.28 -8.10
N VAL A 274 4.11 11.34 -9.40
CA VAL A 274 5.05 11.88 -10.41
C VAL A 274 5.25 13.39 -10.20
N GLY A 275 4.16 14.15 -10.08
CA GLY A 275 4.21 15.60 -9.86
C GLY A 275 4.93 15.97 -8.57
N GLY A 276 4.67 15.23 -7.49
CA GLY A 276 5.32 15.41 -6.19
C GLY A 276 6.82 15.12 -6.24
N GLY A 277 7.22 14.05 -6.93
CA GLY A 277 8.63 13.74 -7.15
C GLY A 277 9.36 14.87 -7.89
N LEU A 278 8.84 15.27 -9.06
CA LEU A 278 9.42 16.33 -9.89
C LEU A 278 9.46 17.69 -9.17
N LEU A 279 8.38 18.05 -8.47
CA LEU A 279 8.33 19.29 -7.72
C LEU A 279 9.29 19.25 -6.52
N GLY A 280 9.33 18.12 -5.82
CA GLY A 280 10.23 17.90 -4.69
C GLY A 280 11.70 18.05 -5.08
N GLU A 281 12.14 17.46 -6.20
CA GLU A 281 13.50 17.59 -6.72
C GLU A 281 13.85 19.05 -7.07
N ARG A 282 12.91 19.78 -7.72
CA ARG A 282 13.11 21.21 -8.04
C ARG A 282 13.27 22.06 -6.79
N LEU A 283 12.44 21.82 -5.78
CA LEU A 283 12.47 22.57 -4.53
C LEU A 283 13.70 22.21 -3.68
N LEU A 284 14.19 20.95 -3.74
CA LEU A 284 15.37 20.50 -3.02
C LEU A 284 16.65 21.27 -3.43
N ARG A 285 16.69 21.73 -4.69
CA ARG A 285 17.79 22.59 -5.17
C ARG A 285 17.86 23.97 -4.45
N ARG A 286 16.78 24.38 -3.80
CA ARG A 286 16.67 25.67 -3.10
C ARG A 286 16.63 25.52 -1.58
N TRP A 287 16.04 24.42 -1.05
CA TRP A 287 15.82 24.21 0.39
C TRP A 287 16.14 22.78 0.80
N ARG A 288 17.00 22.61 1.80
CA ARG A 288 17.43 21.27 2.27
C ARG A 288 16.29 20.37 2.76
N GLU A 289 15.25 20.96 3.37
CA GLU A 289 14.09 20.22 3.90
C GLU A 289 12.87 20.30 2.98
N ALA A 290 13.09 20.59 1.68
CA ALA A 290 12.03 20.78 0.70
C ALA A 290 11.06 19.60 0.62
N TYR A 291 11.53 18.37 0.72
CA TYR A 291 10.69 17.18 0.70
C TYR A 291 9.67 17.17 1.85
N LEU A 292 10.08 17.54 3.06
CA LEU A 292 9.19 17.59 4.23
C LEU A 292 8.24 18.79 4.17
N TRP A 293 8.72 19.96 3.74
CA TRP A 293 7.87 21.14 3.56
C TRP A 293 6.80 20.89 2.49
N LEU A 294 7.17 20.38 1.33
CA LEU A 294 6.23 20.03 0.25
C LEU A 294 5.18 19.06 0.77
N SER A 295 5.61 17.94 1.35
CA SER A 295 4.71 16.91 1.84
C SER A 295 3.78 17.42 2.93
N GLY A 296 4.30 18.18 3.90
CA GLY A 296 3.51 18.73 4.99
C GLY A 296 2.48 19.75 4.52
N ILE A 297 2.85 20.67 3.64
CA ILE A 297 1.95 21.72 3.13
C ILE A 297 0.86 21.10 2.25
N THR A 298 1.22 20.25 1.28
CA THR A 298 0.21 19.63 0.40
C THR A 298 -0.77 18.78 1.19
N THR A 299 -0.29 18.02 2.17
CA THR A 299 -1.14 17.20 3.04
C THR A 299 -2.05 18.07 3.92
N LEU A 300 -1.56 19.17 4.49
CA LEU A 300 -2.42 20.09 5.26
C LEU A 300 -3.48 20.77 4.39
N LEU A 301 -3.14 21.16 3.16
CA LEU A 301 -4.11 21.73 2.22
C LEU A 301 -5.18 20.72 1.78
N ALA A 302 -4.87 19.43 1.79
CA ALA A 302 -5.84 18.37 1.50
C ALA A 302 -6.91 18.23 2.61
N ALA A 303 -6.60 18.56 3.86
CA ALA A 303 -7.50 18.34 4.98
C ALA A 303 -8.83 19.11 4.87
N PRO A 304 -8.86 20.44 4.60
CA PRO A 304 -10.12 21.16 4.42
C PRO A 304 -10.90 20.67 3.20
N LEU A 305 -10.24 20.25 2.12
CA LEU A 305 -10.89 19.69 0.95
C LEU A 305 -11.55 18.35 1.27
N ALA A 306 -10.87 17.47 2.00
CA ALA A 306 -11.43 16.22 2.49
C ALA A 306 -12.60 16.46 3.47
N TRP A 307 -12.50 17.47 4.34
CA TRP A 307 -13.59 17.84 5.23
C TRP A 307 -14.83 18.27 4.43
N ILE A 308 -14.68 19.15 3.43
CA ILE A 308 -15.75 19.59 2.55
C ILE A 308 -16.34 18.39 1.81
N ALA A 309 -15.51 17.51 1.26
CA ALA A 309 -15.97 16.30 0.57
C ALA A 309 -16.89 15.47 1.47
N PHE A 310 -16.51 15.22 2.73
CA PHE A 310 -17.29 14.33 3.62
C PHE A 310 -18.50 14.99 4.28
N THR A 311 -18.62 16.30 4.20
CA THR A 311 -19.76 17.05 4.80
C THR A 311 -20.76 17.59 3.77
N THR A 312 -20.40 17.64 2.48
CA THR A 312 -21.29 18.16 1.44
C THR A 312 -22.35 17.13 1.03
N ALA A 313 -23.56 17.60 0.78
CA ALA A 313 -24.62 16.81 0.15
C ALA A 313 -24.53 16.82 -1.39
N ASN A 314 -23.77 17.75 -1.98
CA ASN A 314 -23.63 17.89 -3.42
C ASN A 314 -22.57 16.95 -3.98
N ILE A 315 -22.98 15.99 -4.81
CA ILE A 315 -22.09 14.99 -5.39
C ILE A 315 -20.95 15.59 -6.25
N THR A 316 -21.22 16.67 -6.97
CA THR A 316 -20.20 17.33 -7.79
C THR A 316 -19.14 17.99 -6.91
N VAL A 317 -19.55 18.68 -5.85
CA VAL A 317 -18.61 19.27 -4.86
C VAL A 317 -17.79 18.15 -4.20
N TYR A 318 -18.45 17.05 -3.81
CA TYR A 318 -17.76 15.85 -3.28
C TYR A 318 -16.66 15.36 -4.22
N LEU A 319 -17.00 15.10 -5.49
CA LEU A 319 -16.06 14.55 -6.47
C LEU A 319 -14.87 15.48 -6.72
N VAL A 320 -15.13 16.78 -6.89
CA VAL A 320 -14.08 17.78 -7.16
C VAL A 320 -13.16 17.95 -5.95
N THR A 321 -13.73 18.06 -4.75
CA THR A 321 -12.92 18.26 -3.53
C THR A 321 -12.18 17.00 -3.12
N LEU A 322 -12.77 15.81 -3.30
CA LEU A 322 -12.07 14.55 -3.05
C LEU A 322 -10.93 14.35 -4.06
N PHE A 323 -11.17 14.60 -5.35
CA PHE A 323 -10.12 14.52 -6.37
C PHE A 323 -8.93 15.42 -6.03
N ALA A 324 -9.22 16.68 -5.68
CA ALA A 324 -8.18 17.65 -5.30
C ALA A 324 -7.45 17.22 -4.00
N ALA A 325 -8.19 16.72 -3.00
CA ALA A 325 -7.60 16.20 -1.76
C ALA A 325 -6.68 15.00 -2.02
N GLU A 326 -7.13 14.01 -2.80
CA GLU A 326 -6.32 12.85 -3.15
C GLU A 326 -5.06 13.23 -3.94
N LEU A 327 -5.17 14.13 -4.91
CA LEU A 327 -4.03 14.62 -5.68
C LEU A 327 -2.97 15.25 -4.76
N LEU A 328 -3.39 16.09 -3.82
CA LEU A 328 -2.50 16.71 -2.84
C LEU A 328 -1.90 15.69 -1.87
N ILE A 329 -2.69 14.70 -1.42
CA ILE A 329 -2.24 13.62 -0.56
C ILE A 329 -1.18 12.77 -1.27
N PHE A 330 -1.40 12.38 -2.53
CA PHE A 330 -0.43 11.55 -3.25
C PHE A 330 0.85 12.29 -3.65
N THR A 331 0.86 13.63 -3.65
CA THR A 331 2.05 14.45 -3.91
C THR A 331 3.19 14.19 -2.91
N CYS A 332 2.89 13.77 -1.67
CA CYS A 332 3.92 13.49 -0.66
C CYS A 332 4.63 12.14 -0.84
N THR A 333 4.08 11.21 -1.62
CA THR A 333 4.51 9.79 -1.65
C THR A 333 5.98 9.63 -2.03
N ALA A 334 6.43 10.23 -3.13
CA ALA A 334 7.83 10.16 -3.55
C ALA A 334 8.76 10.97 -2.64
N PRO A 335 8.47 12.23 -2.29
CA PRO A 335 9.30 13.04 -1.40
C PRO A 335 9.55 12.42 -0.02
N ILE A 336 8.53 11.87 0.63
CA ILE A 336 8.67 11.27 1.97
C ILE A 336 9.56 10.03 1.93
N ASN A 337 9.38 9.15 0.94
CA ASN A 337 10.23 7.96 0.79
C ASN A 337 11.68 8.34 0.51
N SER A 338 11.93 9.35 -0.36
CA SER A 338 13.28 9.87 -0.62
C SER A 338 13.91 10.43 0.66
N LYS A 339 13.19 11.28 1.40
CA LYS A 339 13.70 11.87 2.65
C LYS A 339 14.02 10.81 3.71
N LEU A 340 13.21 9.75 3.81
CA LEU A 340 13.43 8.66 4.76
C LEU A 340 14.76 7.93 4.48
N VAL A 341 15.06 7.68 3.20
CA VAL A 341 16.31 7.02 2.76
C VAL A 341 17.52 7.94 2.95
N ASP A 342 17.36 9.25 2.68
CA ASP A 342 18.45 10.23 2.76
C ASP A 342 18.81 10.59 4.21
N LEU A 343 17.89 10.37 5.15
CA LEU A 343 18.10 10.71 6.57
C LEU A 343 19.06 9.76 7.27
N VAL A 344 19.33 8.58 6.71
CA VAL A 344 20.11 7.53 7.36
C VAL A 344 21.31 7.08 6.51
N PRO A 345 22.42 6.65 7.15
CA PRO A 345 23.56 6.09 6.43
C PRO A 345 23.17 4.90 5.54
N PRO A 346 23.88 4.65 4.43
CA PRO A 346 23.56 3.56 3.49
C PRO A 346 23.35 2.18 4.14
N GLY A 347 24.17 1.85 5.14
CA GLY A 347 24.07 0.55 5.86
C GLY A 347 22.84 0.41 6.76
N MET A 348 22.08 1.49 6.99
CA MET A 348 20.87 1.48 7.84
C MET A 348 19.58 1.68 7.05
N ARG A 349 19.66 1.95 5.73
CA ARG A 349 18.50 2.29 4.89
C ARG A 349 17.44 1.18 4.89
N ALA A 350 17.86 -0.07 4.75
CA ALA A 350 16.94 -1.21 4.77
C ALA A 350 16.20 -1.34 6.10
N ALA A 351 16.91 -1.21 7.23
CA ALA A 351 16.30 -1.25 8.56
C ALA A 351 15.35 -0.05 8.80
N ALA A 352 15.72 1.14 8.33
CA ALA A 352 14.86 2.32 8.42
C ALA A 352 13.56 2.15 7.61
N MET A 353 13.64 1.62 6.40
CA MET A 353 12.45 1.32 5.58
C MET A 353 11.59 0.23 6.23
N ALA A 354 12.19 -0.84 6.73
CA ALA A 354 11.46 -1.92 7.40
C ALA A 354 10.71 -1.42 8.65
N LEU A 355 11.36 -0.62 9.50
CA LEU A 355 10.73 -0.02 10.67
C LEU A 355 9.62 0.97 10.28
N CYS A 356 9.83 1.74 9.22
CA CYS A 356 8.80 2.63 8.68
C CYS A 356 7.58 1.83 8.21
N ILE A 357 7.77 0.81 7.35
CA ILE A 357 6.68 -0.03 6.83
C ILE A 357 5.92 -0.69 7.98
N PHE A 358 6.63 -1.24 8.96
CA PHE A 358 5.98 -1.81 10.14
C PHE A 358 5.14 -0.78 10.89
N THR A 359 5.67 0.43 11.11
CA THR A 359 4.98 1.49 11.86
C THR A 359 3.75 2.01 11.13
N ILE A 360 3.85 2.23 9.81
CA ILE A 360 2.73 2.76 9.02
C ILE A 360 1.57 1.78 8.91
N HIS A 361 1.86 0.48 8.85
CA HIS A 361 0.80 -0.53 8.87
C HIS A 361 0.22 -0.69 10.27
N LEU A 362 1.07 -0.84 11.31
CA LEU A 362 0.61 -1.07 12.68
C LEU A 362 -0.27 0.07 13.22
N LEU A 363 0.13 1.33 12.98
CA LEU A 363 -0.55 2.52 13.50
C LEU A 363 -1.46 3.21 12.47
N GLY A 364 -1.36 2.83 11.20
CA GLY A 364 -2.08 3.46 10.09
C GLY A 364 -3.24 2.61 9.58
N ASP A 365 -3.03 1.89 8.50
CA ASP A 365 -4.10 1.21 7.76
C ASP A 365 -4.65 -0.05 8.43
N VAL A 366 -3.96 -0.63 9.41
CA VAL A 366 -4.51 -1.75 10.22
C VAL A 366 -5.66 -1.27 11.11
N PRO A 367 -5.52 -0.23 11.98
CA PRO A 367 -6.60 0.21 12.87
C PRO A 367 -7.68 1.05 12.17
N SER A 368 -7.35 1.77 11.10
CA SER A 368 -8.25 2.77 10.53
C SER A 368 -9.60 2.22 10.04
N PRO A 369 -9.68 1.07 9.33
CA PRO A 369 -10.97 0.57 8.86
C PRO A 369 -11.91 0.18 9.99
N THR A 370 -11.38 -0.48 11.04
CA THR A 370 -12.18 -0.88 12.20
C THR A 370 -12.66 0.33 13.01
N LEU A 371 -11.80 1.34 13.21
CA LEU A 371 -12.18 2.54 13.95
C LEU A 371 -13.28 3.33 13.24
N ILE A 372 -13.18 3.51 11.93
CA ILE A 372 -14.21 4.19 11.14
C ILE A 372 -15.54 3.41 11.20
N GLY A 373 -15.49 2.09 11.04
CA GLY A 373 -16.68 1.24 11.17
C GLY A 373 -17.31 1.29 12.56
N TRP A 374 -16.48 1.33 13.61
CA TRP A 374 -16.95 1.44 14.99
C TRP A 374 -17.67 2.76 15.28
N ILE A 375 -17.19 3.87 14.74
CA ILE A 375 -17.86 5.17 14.82
C ILE A 375 -19.14 5.13 13.98
N SER A 376 -19.11 4.56 12.79
CA SER A 376 -20.26 4.42 11.89
C SER A 376 -21.42 3.66 12.56
N ASP A 377 -21.15 2.56 13.25
CA ASP A 377 -22.16 1.77 13.94
C ASP A 377 -22.83 2.53 15.11
N ARG A 378 -22.14 3.51 15.70
CA ARG A 378 -22.65 4.31 16.83
C ARG A 378 -23.29 5.62 16.42
N SER A 379 -23.09 6.00 15.16
CA SER A 379 -23.56 7.28 14.65
C SER A 379 -23.94 7.15 13.16
N THR A 380 -23.10 7.61 12.26
CA THR A 380 -23.27 7.53 10.82
C THR A 380 -21.93 7.33 10.11
N ILE A 381 -21.97 6.80 8.89
CA ILE A 381 -20.74 6.69 8.07
C ILE A 381 -20.08 8.05 7.83
N GLN A 382 -20.87 9.13 7.71
CA GLN A 382 -20.35 10.49 7.58
C GLN A 382 -19.49 10.87 8.78
N GLN A 383 -19.93 10.58 9.99
CA GLN A 383 -19.14 10.86 11.20
C GLN A 383 -17.91 9.94 11.28
N GLY A 384 -18.06 8.69 10.88
CA GLY A 384 -16.95 7.74 10.83
C GLY A 384 -15.78 8.22 9.95
N VAL A 385 -16.08 8.70 8.73
CA VAL A 385 -15.03 9.14 7.80
C VAL A 385 -14.39 10.48 8.17
N LEU A 386 -14.99 11.27 9.08
CA LEU A 386 -14.39 12.54 9.54
C LEU A 386 -13.09 12.36 10.34
N VAL A 387 -12.75 11.16 10.79
CA VAL A 387 -11.42 10.89 11.36
C VAL A 387 -10.31 10.96 10.29
N ILE A 388 -10.67 10.82 9.00
CA ILE A 388 -9.72 10.88 7.87
C ILE A 388 -9.08 12.27 7.76
N PRO A 389 -9.84 13.39 7.60
CA PRO A 389 -9.22 14.72 7.55
C PRO A 389 -8.47 15.07 8.84
N VAL A 390 -8.86 14.56 10.01
CA VAL A 390 -8.09 14.73 11.25
C VAL A 390 -6.72 14.04 11.14
N ALA A 391 -6.68 12.81 10.65
CA ALA A 391 -5.42 12.09 10.42
C ALA A 391 -4.54 12.81 9.38
N VAL A 392 -5.14 13.38 8.33
CA VAL A 392 -4.45 14.20 7.32
C VAL A 392 -3.82 15.45 7.95
N VAL A 393 -4.53 16.15 8.86
CA VAL A 393 -3.96 17.28 9.63
C VAL A 393 -2.77 16.82 10.48
N VAL A 394 -2.93 15.73 11.22
CA VAL A 394 -1.85 15.16 12.07
C VAL A 394 -0.63 14.82 11.22
N SER A 395 -0.81 14.20 10.07
CA SER A 395 0.26 13.86 9.14
C SER A 395 1.01 15.10 8.66
N GLY A 396 0.29 16.05 8.08
CA GLY A 396 0.90 17.27 7.54
C GLY A 396 1.60 18.11 8.60
N ALA A 397 0.97 18.31 9.77
CA ALA A 397 1.56 19.04 10.89
C ALA A 397 2.84 18.36 11.42
N THR A 398 2.84 17.04 11.51
CA THR A 398 3.99 16.26 11.96
C THR A 398 5.17 16.37 10.98
N TRP A 399 4.91 16.37 9.67
CA TRP A 399 5.96 16.57 8.66
C TRP A 399 6.50 18.00 8.62
N ILE A 400 5.65 19.00 8.81
CA ILE A 400 6.12 20.40 8.98
C ILE A 400 7.00 20.53 10.23
N LEU A 401 6.61 19.91 11.34
CA LEU A 401 7.43 19.91 12.55
C LEU A 401 8.77 19.20 12.32
N ALA A 402 8.78 18.12 11.54
CA ALA A 402 10.01 17.42 11.15
C ALA A 402 10.93 18.31 10.29
N ALA A 403 10.35 19.07 9.35
CA ALA A 403 11.08 20.01 8.51
C ALA A 403 11.72 21.13 9.34
N TRP A 404 10.96 21.71 10.24
CA TRP A 404 11.42 22.80 11.10
C TRP A 404 12.56 22.37 12.04
N ARG A 405 12.48 21.14 12.62
CA ARG A 405 13.57 20.58 13.44
C ARG A 405 14.82 20.29 12.62
N GLY A 406 14.69 19.75 11.41
CA GLY A 406 15.81 19.49 10.52
C GLY A 406 16.56 20.77 10.13
N GLY A 407 15.84 21.84 9.84
CA GLY A 407 16.43 23.16 9.55
C GLY A 407 17.23 23.75 10.70
N ARG A 408 16.75 23.61 11.94
CA ARG A 408 17.44 24.11 13.15
C ARG A 408 18.75 23.39 13.46
N LEU A 409 18.79 22.06 13.32
CA LEU A 409 19.99 21.27 13.54
C LEU A 409 21.09 21.62 12.54
N SER A 410 20.73 21.92 11.30
CA SER A 410 21.68 22.37 10.27
C SER A 410 22.27 23.75 10.56
N THR A 411 21.49 24.67 11.13
CA THR A 411 21.95 26.04 11.48
C THR A 411 22.88 26.02 12.69
N ALA A 412 22.61 25.15 13.67
CA ALA A 412 23.48 24.99 14.84
C ALA A 412 24.86 24.43 14.46
N GLN A 413 24.94 23.47 13.54
CA GLN A 413 26.22 22.93 13.05
C GLN A 413 27.05 23.90 12.22
N VAL A 414 26.43 24.91 11.60
CA VAL A 414 27.13 25.98 10.86
C VAL A 414 27.66 27.04 11.79
N ILE A 415 27.10 27.20 13.00
CA ILE A 415 27.55 28.17 14.00
C ILE A 415 28.70 27.59 14.84
N GLU A 416 28.82 26.26 14.94
CA GLU A 416 29.90 25.57 15.66
C GLU A 416 31.13 25.21 14.77
N ALA A 417 31.08 25.43 13.47
CA ALA A 417 32.14 25.20 12.48
C ALA A 417 32.75 26.56 12.01
#